data_3e9668cc08db0dbbee470477a3beb4e2
#
_entry.id   3e9668cc08db0dbbee470477a3beb4e2
#
_cell.length_a   1.000
_cell.length_b   1.000
_cell.length_c   1.000
_cell.angle_alpha   90.00
_cell.angle_beta   90.00
_cell.angle_gamma   90.00
#
_symmetry.space_group_name_H-M   'P 1'
#
loop_
_entity.id
_entity.type
_entity.pdbx_description
1 polymer ?
#
loop_
_entity_poly.entity_id
_entity_poly.type
_entity_poly.pdbx_seq_one_letter_code
_entity_poly.pdbx_strand_id
1 'polypeptide(L)'
;MNGYPPSPSSPDATPRQPPARVRIVTDSASDILQSHARAIGIIVVPNRIIMDGHIFRDGIDISAAQFYARLPHARPAPYTEAASPADFYQAYQTAFAQGTTAIVSIHVSSQFSQVVPHATVARDYLAPAPIHIIDSLQLGIGMWPAVIEASRLAHLGASVRAIHERVNSLLARTHVFVMVESLEPLRRSGRIGRVQGLVGALIDAHPILTLDQGEARLVETVRSRRRAVLRLVELAREEARSVGGIESLLICGTSIESIAEMETLLAGKYEGMIRKTWLGPTIGANLGPAIAVALMAAESPPSWP
;
A
#
# COMPACT_ATOMS: atom_id res chain seq x y z
N MET A 1 -71.07 27.60 1.21
CA MET A 1 -70.57 26.23 1.09
C MET A 1 -69.50 26.23 -0.01
N ASN A 2 -68.26 26.44 0.35
CA ASN A 2 -67.15 26.41 -0.60
C ASN A 2 -66.24 25.20 -0.25
N GLY A 3 -66.47 24.15 -1.05
CA GLY A 3 -65.62 22.96 -1.01
C GLY A 3 -64.33 23.17 -1.78
N TYR A 4 -63.17 23.13 -1.09
CA TYR A 4 -61.85 23.00 -1.70
C TYR A 4 -61.62 21.53 -2.03
N PRO A 5 -61.14 21.20 -3.20
CA PRO A 5 -60.74 19.82 -3.49
C PRO A 5 -59.42 19.47 -2.74
N PRO A 6 -59.24 18.19 -2.34
CA PRO A 6 -58.00 17.75 -1.67
C PRO A 6 -56.80 17.84 -2.62
N SER A 7 -55.71 18.34 -2.11
CA SER A 7 -54.38 18.36 -2.80
C SER A 7 -53.95 16.96 -3.19
N PRO A 8 -53.33 16.75 -4.34
CA PRO A 8 -52.81 15.44 -4.72
C PRO A 8 -51.67 15.03 -3.81
N SER A 9 -51.79 13.82 -3.25
CA SER A 9 -50.75 13.12 -2.53
C SER A 9 -49.52 12.97 -3.43
N SER A 10 -48.38 13.47 -2.98
CA SER A 10 -47.07 13.28 -3.64
C SER A 10 -46.75 11.80 -3.75
N PRO A 11 -46.53 11.25 -4.94
CA PRO A 11 -45.99 9.92 -5.10
C PRO A 11 -44.45 9.96 -5.01
N ASP A 12 -43.90 8.83 -4.61
CA ASP A 12 -42.47 8.44 -4.64
C ASP A 12 -41.56 8.95 -3.54
N ALA A 13 -41.75 8.35 -2.36
CA ALA A 13 -40.57 7.98 -1.56
C ALA A 13 -40.07 6.62 -2.05
N THR A 14 -39.21 6.62 -3.07
CA THR A 14 -38.43 5.42 -3.42
C THR A 14 -37.74 4.94 -2.13
N PRO A 15 -37.89 3.68 -1.71
CA PRO A 15 -37.24 3.21 -0.49
C PRO A 15 -35.73 3.44 -0.63
N ARG A 16 -35.16 4.28 0.25
CA ARG A 16 -33.71 4.47 0.34
C ARG A 16 -33.11 3.10 0.60
N GLN A 17 -32.38 2.58 -0.37
CA GLN A 17 -31.60 1.38 -0.17
C GLN A 17 -30.72 1.57 1.09
N PRO A 18 -30.62 0.57 1.98
CA PRO A 18 -29.74 0.67 3.11
C PRO A 18 -28.31 1.00 2.63
N PRO A 19 -27.54 1.79 3.40
CA PRO A 19 -26.19 2.19 2.99
C PRO A 19 -25.37 0.95 2.65
N ALA A 20 -24.65 1.00 1.55
CA ALA A 20 -23.82 -0.10 1.08
C ALA A 20 -22.79 -0.46 2.17
N ARG A 21 -22.75 -1.72 2.59
CA ARG A 21 -21.69 -2.21 3.47
C ARG A 21 -20.47 -2.54 2.61
N VAL A 22 -19.59 -1.57 2.44
CA VAL A 22 -18.39 -1.75 1.65
C VAL A 22 -17.32 -2.44 2.49
N ARG A 23 -16.66 -3.46 1.93
CA ARG A 23 -15.49 -4.11 2.52
C ARG A 23 -14.24 -3.71 1.75
N ILE A 24 -13.18 -3.40 2.47
CA ILE A 24 -11.87 -3.13 1.87
C ILE A 24 -11.03 -4.41 1.88
N VAL A 25 -10.46 -4.72 0.71
CA VAL A 25 -9.53 -5.83 0.52
C VAL A 25 -8.20 -5.25 0.01
N THR A 26 -7.10 -5.79 0.47
CA THR A 26 -5.75 -5.48 -0.03
C THR A 26 -4.92 -6.76 -0.06
N ASP A 27 -3.67 -6.69 -0.48
CA ASP A 27 -2.71 -7.79 -0.37
C ASP A 27 -1.58 -7.46 0.62
N SER A 28 -0.79 -8.47 0.98
CA SER A 28 0.25 -8.30 2.00
C SER A 28 1.41 -7.39 1.59
N ALA A 29 1.55 -7.06 0.29
CA ALA A 29 2.52 -6.06 -0.14
C ALA A 29 2.15 -4.62 0.28
N SER A 30 1.00 -4.41 0.95
CA SER A 30 0.63 -3.15 1.59
C SER A 30 1.36 -2.89 2.91
N ASP A 31 2.11 -3.86 3.44
CA ASP A 31 2.80 -3.82 4.74
C ASP A 31 1.86 -3.51 5.94
N ILE A 32 0.55 -3.69 5.76
CA ILE A 32 -0.44 -3.57 6.84
C ILE A 32 -0.44 -4.87 7.64
N LEU A 33 -0.09 -4.78 8.92
CA LEU A 33 -0.08 -5.95 9.80
C LEU A 33 -1.45 -6.59 9.89
N GLN A 34 -1.52 -7.92 9.81
CA GLN A 34 -2.78 -8.70 9.88
C GLN A 34 -3.63 -8.39 11.12
N SER A 35 -2.99 -8.14 12.26
CA SER A 35 -3.68 -7.75 13.49
C SER A 35 -4.34 -6.37 13.37
N HIS A 36 -3.63 -5.39 12.79
CA HIS A 36 -4.16 -4.06 12.55
C HIS A 36 -5.29 -4.10 11.52
N ALA A 37 -5.08 -4.78 10.39
CA ALA A 37 -6.07 -4.93 9.34
C ALA A 37 -7.41 -5.50 9.89
N ARG A 38 -7.32 -6.57 10.69
CA ARG A 38 -8.50 -7.17 11.34
C ARG A 38 -9.22 -6.20 12.27
N ALA A 39 -8.48 -5.42 13.07
CA ALA A 39 -9.06 -4.45 14.01
C ALA A 39 -9.86 -3.35 13.31
N ILE A 40 -9.48 -2.99 12.09
CA ILE A 40 -10.14 -1.96 11.28
C ILE A 40 -10.94 -2.52 10.09
N GLY A 41 -11.24 -3.83 10.10
CA GLY A 41 -12.13 -4.46 9.14
C GLY A 41 -11.60 -4.60 7.70
N ILE A 42 -10.28 -4.57 7.50
CA ILE A 42 -9.63 -4.83 6.21
C ILE A 42 -9.34 -6.32 6.07
N ILE A 43 -9.55 -6.88 4.89
CA ILE A 43 -9.09 -8.21 4.52
C ILE A 43 -7.75 -8.07 3.79
N VAL A 44 -6.70 -8.71 4.32
CA VAL A 44 -5.39 -8.79 3.66
C VAL A 44 -5.20 -10.17 3.08
N VAL A 45 -5.14 -10.26 1.76
CA VAL A 45 -4.84 -11.51 1.04
C VAL A 45 -3.32 -11.72 1.01
N PRO A 46 -2.80 -12.82 1.59
CA PRO A 46 -1.37 -13.00 1.73
C PRO A 46 -0.72 -13.44 0.41
N ASN A 47 0.35 -12.76 0.02
CA ASN A 47 1.29 -13.28 -0.96
C ASN A 47 2.08 -14.44 -0.34
N ARG A 48 2.74 -15.25 -1.17
CA ARG A 48 3.56 -16.39 -0.74
C ARG A 48 5.03 -16.01 -0.75
N ILE A 49 5.73 -16.41 0.30
CA ILE A 49 7.19 -16.33 0.41
C ILE A 49 7.71 -17.75 0.31
N ILE A 50 8.58 -18.01 -0.65
CA ILE A 50 9.26 -19.28 -0.79
C ILE A 50 10.67 -19.10 -0.23
N MET A 51 10.97 -19.82 0.85
CA MET A 51 12.25 -19.75 1.57
C MET A 51 12.61 -21.10 2.13
N ASP A 52 13.85 -21.54 1.95
CA ASP A 52 14.39 -22.79 2.46
C ASP A 52 13.53 -24.03 2.08
N GLY A 53 12.96 -24.04 0.87
CA GLY A 53 12.08 -25.10 0.36
C GLY A 53 10.67 -25.12 0.95
N HIS A 54 10.30 -24.13 1.76
CA HIS A 54 8.97 -23.99 2.35
C HIS A 54 8.21 -22.82 1.76
N ILE A 55 6.88 -22.93 1.74
CA ILE A 55 5.96 -21.87 1.34
C ILE A 55 5.33 -21.28 2.60
N PHE A 56 5.48 -19.96 2.77
CA PHE A 56 4.91 -19.20 3.87
C PHE A 56 3.92 -18.17 3.34
N ARG A 57 2.76 -18.05 3.97
CA ARG A 57 1.83 -16.94 3.74
C ARG A 57 2.33 -15.72 4.51
N ASP A 58 2.59 -14.64 3.78
CA ASP A 58 3.12 -13.40 4.34
C ASP A 58 2.19 -12.81 5.41
N GLY A 59 2.77 -12.52 6.58
CA GLY A 59 2.05 -11.98 7.75
C GLY A 59 1.14 -12.99 8.46
N ILE A 60 1.08 -14.25 8.01
CA ILE A 60 0.31 -15.35 8.64
C ILE A 60 1.26 -16.42 9.17
N ASP A 61 2.05 -17.03 8.28
CA ASP A 61 2.95 -18.13 8.63
C ASP A 61 4.36 -17.63 8.97
N ILE A 62 4.72 -16.43 8.52
CA ILE A 62 6.00 -15.78 8.81
C ILE A 62 5.78 -14.28 9.03
N SER A 63 6.30 -13.77 10.15
CA SER A 63 6.35 -12.33 10.41
C SER A 63 7.57 -11.67 9.76
N ALA A 64 7.56 -10.34 9.63
CA ALA A 64 8.70 -9.58 9.12
C ALA A 64 9.97 -9.85 9.96
N ALA A 65 9.86 -9.83 11.29
CA ALA A 65 10.99 -10.10 12.18
C ALA A 65 11.59 -11.50 11.94
N GLN A 66 10.74 -12.54 11.81
CA GLN A 66 11.19 -13.91 11.52
C GLN A 66 11.82 -14.01 10.13
N PHE A 67 11.25 -13.33 9.13
CA PHE A 67 11.79 -13.30 7.79
C PHE A 67 13.18 -12.69 7.75
N TYR A 68 13.36 -11.49 8.32
CA TYR A 68 14.66 -10.82 8.30
C TYR A 68 15.73 -11.50 9.17
N ALA A 69 15.35 -12.19 10.24
CA ALA A 69 16.28 -13.03 11.00
C ALA A 69 16.81 -14.22 10.18
N ARG A 70 16.01 -14.76 9.26
CA ARG A 70 16.37 -15.90 8.40
C ARG A 70 17.07 -15.47 7.10
N LEU A 71 16.73 -14.28 6.57
CA LEU A 71 17.15 -13.81 5.25
C LEU A 71 18.66 -13.92 5.00
N PRO A 72 19.59 -13.58 5.95
CA PRO A 72 21.02 -13.70 5.72
C PRO A 72 21.51 -15.14 5.50
N HIS A 73 20.75 -16.10 5.99
CA HIS A 73 21.12 -17.53 5.98
C HIS A 73 20.36 -18.34 4.92
N ALA A 74 19.28 -17.79 4.35
CA ALA A 74 18.44 -18.47 3.38
C ALA A 74 19.21 -18.88 2.11
N ARG A 75 19.14 -20.15 1.75
CA ARG A 75 19.77 -20.69 0.54
C ARG A 75 18.83 -21.73 -0.13
N PRO A 76 18.38 -21.56 -1.35
CA PRO A 76 18.57 -20.36 -2.19
C PRO A 76 17.91 -19.11 -1.56
N ALA A 77 18.28 -17.93 -2.08
CA ALA A 77 17.64 -16.69 -1.65
C ALA A 77 16.12 -16.74 -1.85
N PRO A 78 15.33 -16.17 -0.94
CA PRO A 78 13.88 -16.24 -1.01
C PRO A 78 13.33 -15.52 -2.24
N TYR A 79 12.17 -15.97 -2.70
CA TYR A 79 11.40 -15.32 -3.75
C TYR A 79 9.91 -15.30 -3.39
N THR A 80 9.12 -14.57 -4.17
CA THR A 80 7.69 -14.37 -3.90
C THR A 80 6.83 -14.87 -5.04
N GLU A 81 5.63 -15.34 -4.68
CA GLU A 81 4.53 -15.56 -5.60
C GLU A 81 3.35 -14.69 -5.18
N ALA A 82 2.70 -14.07 -6.16
CA ALA A 82 1.48 -13.32 -5.92
C ALA A 82 0.37 -14.24 -5.40
N ALA A 83 -0.49 -13.73 -4.54
CA ALA A 83 -1.72 -14.41 -4.15
C ALA A 83 -2.49 -14.82 -5.40
N SER A 84 -2.97 -16.07 -5.44
CA SER A 84 -3.61 -16.65 -6.60
C SER A 84 -5.04 -16.12 -6.81
N PRO A 85 -5.63 -16.28 -8.01
CA PRO A 85 -7.06 -15.98 -8.21
C PRO A 85 -7.97 -16.71 -7.23
N ALA A 86 -7.63 -17.95 -6.83
CA ALA A 86 -8.40 -18.70 -5.84
C ALA A 86 -8.36 -18.08 -4.44
N ASP A 87 -7.22 -17.50 -4.03
CA ASP A 87 -7.09 -16.80 -2.74
C ASP A 87 -7.99 -15.56 -2.71
N PHE A 88 -8.01 -14.77 -3.78
CA PHE A 88 -8.90 -13.62 -3.92
C PHE A 88 -10.37 -14.03 -3.99
N TYR A 89 -10.69 -15.04 -4.77
CA TYR A 89 -12.05 -15.58 -4.86
C TYR A 89 -12.59 -15.96 -3.47
N GLN A 90 -11.80 -16.67 -2.67
CA GLN A 90 -12.18 -17.06 -1.33
C GLN A 90 -12.34 -15.85 -0.39
N ALA A 91 -11.45 -14.86 -0.48
CA ALA A 91 -11.53 -13.63 0.30
C ALA A 91 -12.82 -12.85 -0.01
N TYR A 92 -13.15 -12.71 -1.30
CA TYR A 92 -14.35 -12.01 -1.75
C TYR A 92 -15.63 -12.76 -1.35
N GLN A 93 -15.68 -14.08 -1.56
CA GLN A 93 -16.81 -14.90 -1.10
C GLN A 93 -17.05 -14.77 0.42
N THR A 94 -15.95 -14.84 1.20
CA THR A 94 -16.02 -14.68 2.65
C THR A 94 -16.58 -13.31 3.03
N ALA A 95 -16.16 -12.23 2.36
CA ALA A 95 -16.69 -10.90 2.59
C ALA A 95 -18.19 -10.82 2.32
N PHE A 96 -18.65 -11.33 1.18
CA PHE A 96 -20.09 -11.34 0.86
C PHE A 96 -20.91 -12.20 1.83
N ALA A 97 -20.41 -13.36 2.25
CA ALA A 97 -21.06 -14.21 3.25
C ALA A 97 -21.21 -13.50 4.60
N GLN A 98 -20.37 -12.50 4.91
CA GLN A 98 -20.44 -11.65 6.10
C GLN A 98 -21.38 -10.45 5.93
N GLY A 99 -22.17 -10.39 4.85
CA GLY A 99 -23.14 -9.33 4.61
C GLY A 99 -22.58 -8.07 3.95
N THR A 100 -21.38 -8.15 3.36
CA THR A 100 -20.84 -7.09 2.49
C THR A 100 -21.71 -6.96 1.23
N THR A 101 -21.99 -5.74 0.80
CA THR A 101 -22.78 -5.48 -0.42
C THR A 101 -21.91 -5.00 -1.58
N ALA A 102 -20.68 -4.54 -1.31
CA ALA A 102 -19.69 -4.19 -2.33
C ALA A 102 -18.26 -4.31 -1.78
N ILE A 103 -17.29 -4.56 -2.64
CA ILE A 103 -15.87 -4.65 -2.28
C ILE A 103 -15.09 -3.59 -3.04
N VAL A 104 -14.19 -2.89 -2.34
CA VAL A 104 -13.11 -2.09 -2.93
C VAL A 104 -11.79 -2.80 -2.60
N SER A 105 -11.10 -3.26 -3.64
CA SER A 105 -9.89 -4.10 -3.56
C SER A 105 -8.71 -3.30 -4.09
N ILE A 106 -7.80 -2.88 -3.19
CA ILE A 106 -6.69 -1.96 -3.47
C ILE A 106 -5.39 -2.72 -3.39
N HIS A 107 -4.62 -2.75 -4.49
CA HIS A 107 -3.49 -3.66 -4.63
C HIS A 107 -2.20 -2.99 -5.03
N VAL A 108 -1.10 -3.69 -4.73
CA VAL A 108 0.25 -3.35 -5.16
C VAL A 108 0.31 -3.12 -6.67
N SER A 109 1.17 -2.20 -7.11
CA SER A 109 1.37 -1.85 -8.51
C SER A 109 1.50 -3.07 -9.42
N SER A 110 0.68 -3.11 -10.48
CA SER A 110 0.72 -4.15 -11.52
C SER A 110 2.03 -4.16 -12.31
N GLN A 111 2.82 -3.09 -12.24
CA GLN A 111 4.16 -3.03 -12.82
C GLN A 111 5.14 -4.01 -12.15
N PHE A 112 4.90 -4.38 -10.89
CA PHE A 112 5.80 -5.24 -10.11
C PHE A 112 5.20 -6.61 -9.76
N SER A 113 3.88 -6.78 -9.86
CA SER A 113 3.19 -7.97 -9.36
C SER A 113 2.02 -8.39 -10.24
N GLN A 114 1.69 -9.69 -10.19
CA GLN A 114 0.50 -10.27 -10.82
C GLN A 114 -0.75 -10.20 -9.92
N VAL A 115 -0.70 -9.51 -8.79
CA VAL A 115 -1.81 -9.40 -7.84
C VAL A 115 -3.06 -8.78 -8.48
N VAL A 116 -2.93 -7.65 -9.18
CA VAL A 116 -4.08 -6.99 -9.86
C VAL A 116 -4.71 -7.91 -10.93
N PRO A 117 -3.95 -8.53 -11.85
CA PRO A 117 -4.49 -9.55 -12.76
C PRO A 117 -5.22 -10.69 -12.05
N HIS A 118 -4.65 -11.25 -10.98
CA HIS A 118 -5.25 -12.35 -10.24
C HIS A 118 -6.55 -11.94 -9.52
N ALA A 119 -6.57 -10.78 -8.90
CA ALA A 119 -7.77 -10.20 -8.28
C ALA A 119 -8.86 -9.95 -9.33
N THR A 120 -8.47 -9.51 -10.54
CA THR A 120 -9.38 -9.29 -11.67
C THR A 120 -10.04 -10.59 -12.12
N VAL A 121 -9.26 -11.66 -12.28
CA VAL A 121 -9.78 -13.00 -12.61
C VAL A 121 -10.79 -13.46 -11.54
N ALA A 122 -10.47 -13.29 -10.25
CA ALA A 122 -11.38 -13.66 -9.16
C ALA A 122 -12.69 -12.87 -9.20
N ARG A 123 -12.63 -11.55 -9.48
CA ARG A 123 -13.80 -10.70 -9.66
C ARG A 123 -14.68 -11.22 -10.80
N ASP A 124 -14.09 -11.55 -11.93
CA ASP A 124 -14.82 -11.98 -13.14
C ASP A 124 -15.55 -13.30 -12.92
N TYR A 125 -14.97 -14.22 -12.12
CA TYR A 125 -15.64 -15.45 -11.69
C TYR A 125 -16.84 -15.20 -10.74
N LEU A 126 -16.86 -14.05 -10.06
CA LEU A 126 -17.95 -13.68 -9.14
C LEU A 126 -18.95 -12.70 -9.77
N ALA A 127 -18.82 -12.39 -11.06
CA ALA A 127 -19.75 -11.49 -11.75
C ALA A 127 -21.21 -12.00 -11.63
N PRO A 128 -22.19 -11.12 -11.38
CA PRO A 128 -22.14 -9.64 -11.39
C PRO A 128 -21.88 -9.00 -10.01
N ALA A 129 -21.20 -9.68 -9.08
CA ALA A 129 -20.92 -9.12 -7.75
C ALA A 129 -20.15 -7.79 -7.84
N PRO A 130 -20.53 -6.75 -7.05
CA PRO A 130 -19.91 -5.43 -7.15
C PRO A 130 -18.53 -5.41 -6.48
N ILE A 131 -17.49 -5.76 -7.23
CA ILE A 131 -16.10 -5.75 -6.81
C ILE A 131 -15.33 -4.73 -7.67
N HIS A 132 -14.75 -3.73 -7.01
CA HIS A 132 -14.00 -2.64 -7.64
C HIS A 132 -12.52 -2.80 -7.32
N ILE A 133 -11.71 -3.05 -8.33
CA ILE A 133 -10.26 -3.25 -8.17
C ILE A 133 -9.54 -1.94 -8.51
N ILE A 134 -8.60 -1.56 -7.65
CA ILE A 134 -7.74 -0.39 -7.81
C ILE A 134 -6.29 -0.87 -7.85
N ASP A 135 -5.62 -0.61 -8.95
CA ASP A 135 -4.17 -0.65 -9.03
C ASP A 135 -3.64 0.60 -8.35
N SER A 136 -2.94 0.44 -7.24
CA SER A 136 -2.47 1.59 -6.48
C SER A 136 -1.31 2.33 -7.12
N LEU A 137 -0.62 1.70 -8.05
CA LEU A 137 0.66 2.17 -8.62
C LEU A 137 1.70 2.45 -7.51
N GLN A 138 1.51 1.87 -6.32
CA GLN A 138 2.34 2.02 -5.13
C GLN A 138 2.85 0.66 -4.63
N LEU A 139 3.82 0.70 -3.72
CA LEU A 139 4.40 -0.44 -3.02
C LEU A 139 4.47 -0.14 -1.51
N GLY A 140 4.27 -1.17 -0.68
CA GLY A 140 4.49 -1.10 0.76
C GLY A 140 3.74 0.06 1.42
N ILE A 141 4.47 0.84 2.19
CA ILE A 141 3.92 1.99 2.92
C ILE A 141 3.30 3.08 2.03
N GLY A 142 3.59 3.10 0.73
CA GLY A 142 2.94 4.00 -0.23
C GLY A 142 1.45 3.72 -0.42
N MET A 143 1.00 2.47 -0.17
CA MET A 143 -0.41 2.11 -0.24
C MET A 143 -1.17 2.48 1.05
N TRP A 144 -0.46 2.58 2.16
CA TRP A 144 -1.03 2.67 3.51
C TRP A 144 -2.08 3.77 3.70
N PRO A 145 -1.81 5.04 3.35
CA PRO A 145 -2.77 6.12 3.56
C PRO A 145 -4.11 5.85 2.86
N ALA A 146 -4.04 5.37 1.63
CA ALA A 146 -5.22 5.10 0.82
C ALA A 146 -6.05 3.92 1.36
N VAL A 147 -5.39 2.83 1.75
CA VAL A 147 -6.08 1.62 2.26
C VAL A 147 -6.72 1.88 3.63
N ILE A 148 -6.02 2.59 4.53
CA ILE A 148 -6.56 2.94 5.85
C ILE A 148 -7.75 3.89 5.73
N GLU A 149 -7.63 4.92 4.90
CA GLU A 149 -8.71 5.89 4.70
C GLU A 149 -9.91 5.27 4.01
N ALA A 150 -9.71 4.36 3.05
CA ALA A 150 -10.79 3.59 2.43
C ALA A 150 -11.60 2.82 3.49
N SER A 151 -10.91 2.16 4.43
CA SER A 151 -11.57 1.45 5.53
C SER A 151 -12.35 2.40 6.44
N ARG A 152 -11.77 3.55 6.80
CA ARG A 152 -12.45 4.56 7.61
C ARG A 152 -13.75 5.05 6.93
N LEU A 153 -13.68 5.36 5.64
CA LEU A 153 -14.84 5.80 4.86
C LEU A 153 -15.90 4.69 4.74
N ALA A 154 -15.48 3.44 4.53
CA ALA A 154 -16.39 2.30 4.50
C ALA A 154 -17.15 2.13 5.83
N HIS A 155 -16.48 2.29 6.97
CA HIS A 155 -17.12 2.28 8.29
C HIS A 155 -18.12 3.43 8.50
N LEU A 156 -17.85 4.60 7.90
CA LEU A 156 -18.77 5.74 7.91
C LEU A 156 -19.92 5.60 6.91
N GLY A 157 -20.03 4.48 6.19
CA GLY A 157 -21.08 4.23 5.22
C GLY A 157 -20.95 5.00 3.91
N ALA A 158 -19.75 5.45 3.56
CA ALA A 158 -19.48 6.13 2.30
C ALA A 158 -19.77 5.20 1.10
N SER A 159 -20.21 5.78 -0.02
CA SER A 159 -20.43 5.04 -1.25
C SER A 159 -19.10 4.54 -1.85
N VAL A 160 -19.16 3.47 -2.64
CA VAL A 160 -18.01 2.96 -3.40
C VAL A 160 -17.35 4.07 -4.22
N ARG A 161 -18.15 4.94 -4.85
CA ARG A 161 -17.66 6.07 -5.64
C ARG A 161 -16.85 7.05 -4.79
N ALA A 162 -17.36 7.44 -3.63
CA ALA A 162 -16.66 8.37 -2.74
C ALA A 162 -15.34 7.77 -2.22
N ILE A 163 -15.34 6.45 -1.89
CA ILE A 163 -14.13 5.74 -1.50
C ILE A 163 -13.12 5.71 -2.64
N HIS A 164 -13.55 5.40 -3.85
CA HIS A 164 -12.68 5.34 -5.03
C HIS A 164 -12.04 6.70 -5.35
N GLU A 165 -12.83 7.77 -5.35
CA GLU A 165 -12.35 9.14 -5.57
C GLU A 165 -11.31 9.55 -4.53
N ARG A 166 -11.59 9.26 -3.25
CA ARG A 166 -10.67 9.57 -2.15
C ARG A 166 -9.38 8.75 -2.22
N VAL A 167 -9.48 7.45 -2.49
CA VAL A 167 -8.32 6.56 -2.66
C VAL A 167 -7.40 7.07 -3.75
N ASN A 168 -7.94 7.39 -4.93
CA ASN A 168 -7.14 7.90 -6.05
C ASN A 168 -6.48 9.23 -5.72
N SER A 169 -7.19 10.14 -5.04
CA SER A 169 -6.61 11.40 -4.56
C SER A 169 -5.43 11.18 -3.62
N LEU A 170 -5.54 10.23 -2.68
CA LEU A 170 -4.45 9.93 -1.73
C LEU A 170 -3.26 9.28 -2.42
N LEU A 171 -3.51 8.30 -3.30
CA LEU A 171 -2.43 7.62 -4.05
C LEU A 171 -1.63 8.61 -4.91
N ALA A 172 -2.32 9.53 -5.58
CA ALA A 172 -1.68 10.56 -6.42
C ALA A 172 -0.82 11.56 -5.62
N ARG A 173 -1.09 11.72 -4.31
CA ARG A 173 -0.38 12.64 -3.42
C ARG A 173 0.62 11.93 -2.50
N THR A 174 0.79 10.62 -2.65
CA THR A 174 1.72 9.84 -1.84
C THR A 174 3.05 9.68 -2.56
N HIS A 175 4.12 10.16 -1.93
CA HIS A 175 5.49 10.10 -2.40
C HIS A 175 6.29 9.15 -1.51
N VAL A 176 7.08 8.27 -2.11
CA VAL A 176 7.86 7.25 -1.39
C VAL A 176 9.31 7.35 -1.80
N PHE A 177 10.20 7.36 -0.81
CA PHE A 177 11.63 7.19 -1.00
C PHE A 177 12.09 5.95 -0.22
N VAL A 178 12.90 5.12 -0.87
CA VAL A 178 13.46 3.91 -0.25
C VAL A 178 14.95 3.82 -0.52
N MET A 179 15.73 3.69 0.55
CA MET A 179 17.14 3.33 0.48
C MET A 179 17.24 1.80 0.58
N VAL A 180 17.90 1.19 -0.39
CA VAL A 180 18.19 -0.25 -0.39
C VAL A 180 19.68 -0.49 -0.17
N GLU A 181 20.02 -1.58 0.53
CA GLU A 181 21.43 -1.92 0.79
C GLU A 181 22.16 -2.36 -0.47
N SER A 182 21.45 -2.93 -1.45
CA SER A 182 21.99 -3.25 -2.78
C SER A 182 20.86 -3.47 -3.79
N LEU A 183 21.19 -3.45 -5.09
CA LEU A 183 20.24 -3.78 -6.16
C LEU A 183 20.21 -5.27 -6.51
N GLU A 184 21.01 -6.10 -5.86
CA GLU A 184 21.09 -7.52 -6.16
C GLU A 184 19.77 -8.29 -5.97
N PRO A 185 18.97 -8.05 -4.90
CA PRO A 185 17.67 -8.67 -4.76
C PRO A 185 16.70 -8.28 -5.89
N LEU A 186 16.69 -7.02 -6.31
CA LEU A 186 15.88 -6.54 -7.45
C LEU A 186 16.30 -7.20 -8.77
N ARG A 187 17.63 -7.36 -8.98
CA ARG A 187 18.17 -8.04 -10.15
C ARG A 187 17.76 -9.51 -10.19
N ARG A 188 17.97 -10.22 -9.08
CA ARG A 188 17.64 -11.64 -8.95
C ARG A 188 16.15 -11.90 -9.13
N SER A 189 15.30 -11.05 -8.59
CA SER A 189 13.85 -11.18 -8.72
C SER A 189 13.30 -10.76 -10.09
N GLY A 190 14.14 -10.24 -10.98
CA GLY A 190 13.75 -9.75 -12.30
C GLY A 190 13.04 -8.39 -12.28
N ARG A 191 12.95 -7.71 -11.13
CA ARG A 191 12.31 -6.39 -10.98
C ARG A 191 13.26 -5.24 -11.28
N ILE A 192 14.57 -5.50 -11.44
CA ILE A 192 15.57 -4.47 -11.78
C ILE A 192 15.23 -3.73 -13.08
N GLY A 193 14.68 -4.42 -14.07
CA GLY A 193 14.25 -3.82 -15.33
C GLY A 193 13.09 -2.83 -15.22
N ARG A 194 12.46 -2.76 -14.04
CA ARG A 194 11.42 -1.78 -13.70
C ARG A 194 11.99 -0.53 -13.01
N VAL A 195 13.34 -0.45 -12.86
CA VAL A 195 14.01 0.71 -12.24
C VAL A 195 14.62 1.57 -13.33
N GLN A 196 14.04 2.73 -13.53
CA GLN A 196 14.53 3.72 -14.49
C GLN A 196 15.77 4.47 -13.96
N GLY A 197 16.63 4.92 -14.85
CA GLY A 197 17.82 5.73 -14.52
C GLY A 197 19.02 4.92 -14.05
N LEU A 198 18.97 3.59 -14.08
CA LEU A 198 20.10 2.73 -13.75
C LEU A 198 21.11 2.72 -14.89
N VAL A 199 22.24 3.40 -14.68
CA VAL A 199 23.38 3.41 -15.61
C VAL A 199 24.64 2.95 -14.87
N GLY A 200 25.27 1.87 -15.32
CA GLY A 200 26.56 1.37 -14.81
C GLY A 200 26.46 0.42 -13.62
N ALA A 201 27.58 -0.12 -13.18
CA ALA A 201 27.70 -0.99 -12.03
C ALA A 201 27.71 -0.17 -10.73
N LEU A 202 26.72 -0.41 -9.86
CA LEU A 202 26.63 0.18 -8.53
C LEU A 202 27.27 -0.78 -7.52
N ILE A 203 28.59 -0.79 -7.44
CA ILE A 203 29.36 -1.58 -6.46
C ILE A 203 29.55 -0.72 -5.20
N ASP A 204 29.32 -1.30 -4.03
CA ASP A 204 29.47 -0.65 -2.72
C ASP A 204 28.74 0.68 -2.56
N ALA A 205 27.46 0.68 -2.95
CA ALA A 205 26.65 1.88 -2.91
C ALA A 205 25.24 1.56 -2.42
N HIS A 206 24.63 2.53 -1.76
CA HIS A 206 23.25 2.48 -1.26
C HIS A 206 22.35 3.31 -2.17
N PRO A 207 21.65 2.69 -3.13
CA PRO A 207 20.73 3.37 -4.00
C PRO A 207 19.51 3.89 -3.24
N ILE A 208 19.07 5.10 -3.59
CA ILE A 208 17.80 5.65 -3.14
C ILE A 208 16.87 5.66 -4.36
N LEU A 209 15.74 4.98 -4.20
CA LEU A 209 14.70 4.84 -5.22
C LEU A 209 13.44 5.60 -4.81
N THR A 210 12.66 5.99 -5.80
CA THR A 210 11.29 6.52 -5.64
C THR A 210 10.34 5.79 -6.56
N LEU A 211 9.04 5.99 -6.38
CA LEU A 211 7.99 5.52 -7.29
C LEU A 211 7.39 6.71 -8.03
N ASP A 212 7.27 6.57 -9.33
CA ASP A 212 6.62 7.53 -10.21
C ASP A 212 5.71 6.78 -11.18
N GLN A 213 4.41 7.07 -11.15
CA GLN A 213 3.39 6.40 -11.99
C GLN A 213 3.48 4.86 -11.98
N GLY A 214 3.77 4.28 -10.82
CA GLY A 214 3.89 2.83 -10.66
C GLY A 214 5.26 2.24 -11.04
N GLU A 215 6.20 3.04 -11.50
CA GLU A 215 7.55 2.60 -11.88
C GLU A 215 8.59 3.07 -10.85
N ALA A 216 9.56 2.23 -10.53
CA ALA A 216 10.67 2.65 -9.68
C ALA A 216 11.69 3.48 -10.49
N ARG A 217 12.21 4.53 -9.87
CA ARG A 217 13.26 5.39 -10.43
C ARG A 217 14.42 5.51 -9.46
N LEU A 218 15.63 5.47 -9.98
CA LEU A 218 16.82 5.81 -9.22
C LEU A 218 16.84 7.33 -9.01
N VAL A 219 16.82 7.77 -7.76
CA VAL A 219 16.98 9.17 -7.39
C VAL A 219 18.46 9.51 -7.37
N GLU A 220 19.22 8.78 -6.56
CA GLU A 220 20.67 8.92 -6.45
C GLU A 220 21.30 7.68 -5.80
N THR A 221 22.61 7.66 -5.77
CA THR A 221 23.41 6.59 -5.17
C THR A 221 24.41 7.18 -4.19
N VAL A 222 24.40 6.66 -2.96
CA VAL A 222 25.25 7.16 -1.87
C VAL A 222 26.18 6.06 -1.39
N ARG A 223 27.47 6.37 -1.25
CA ARG A 223 28.51 5.38 -0.90
C ARG A 223 28.47 4.90 0.57
N SER A 224 27.85 5.63 1.46
CA SER A 224 27.84 5.32 2.89
C SER A 224 26.40 5.16 3.37
N ARG A 225 26.08 4.04 4.03
CA ARG A 225 24.76 3.77 4.61
C ARG A 225 24.28 4.93 5.48
N ARG A 226 25.11 5.42 6.39
CA ARG A 226 24.78 6.55 7.25
C ARG A 226 24.40 7.81 6.44
N ARG A 227 25.18 8.13 5.40
CA ARG A 227 24.87 9.26 4.52
C ARG A 227 23.59 9.02 3.72
N ALA A 228 23.34 7.80 3.28
CA ALA A 228 22.14 7.45 2.53
C ALA A 228 20.86 7.63 3.39
N VAL A 229 20.92 7.20 4.67
CA VAL A 229 19.81 7.41 5.61
C VAL A 229 19.58 8.90 5.88
N LEU A 230 20.63 9.70 6.07
CA LEU A 230 20.51 11.15 6.22
C LEU A 230 19.90 11.78 4.96
N ARG A 231 20.35 11.35 3.79
CA ARG A 231 19.86 11.84 2.51
C ARG A 231 18.39 11.49 2.27
N LEU A 232 17.96 10.32 2.73
CA LEU A 232 16.56 9.93 2.69
C LEU A 232 15.66 10.91 3.48
N VAL A 233 16.13 11.37 4.65
CA VAL A 233 15.44 12.41 5.45
C VAL A 233 15.43 13.76 4.73
N GLU A 234 16.53 14.12 4.07
CA GLU A 234 16.62 15.37 3.29
C GLU A 234 15.66 15.35 2.11
N LEU A 235 15.62 14.26 1.33
CA LEU A 235 14.70 14.07 0.22
C LEU A 235 13.23 14.19 0.66
N ALA A 236 12.88 13.54 1.78
CA ALA A 236 11.54 13.67 2.34
C ALA A 236 11.18 15.13 2.70
N ARG A 237 12.16 15.90 3.21
CA ARG A 237 11.96 17.33 3.52
C ARG A 237 11.88 18.20 2.27
N GLU A 238 12.71 17.92 1.28
CA GLU A 238 12.68 18.62 -0.01
C GLU A 238 11.32 18.42 -0.67
N GLU A 239 10.84 17.17 -0.69
CA GLU A 239 9.53 16.83 -1.24
C GLU A 239 8.40 17.50 -0.46
N ALA A 240 8.43 17.45 0.87
CA ALA A 240 7.44 18.12 1.71
C ALA A 240 7.32 19.63 1.43
N ARG A 241 8.43 20.30 1.10
CA ARG A 241 8.42 21.71 0.72
C ARG A 241 7.89 21.90 -0.70
N SER A 242 8.25 21.03 -1.64
CA SER A 242 7.84 21.13 -3.04
C SER A 242 6.33 20.98 -3.20
N VAL A 243 5.71 20.13 -2.38
CA VAL A 243 4.25 19.88 -2.38
C VAL A 243 3.45 20.84 -1.47
N GLY A 244 4.11 21.83 -0.88
CA GLY A 244 3.42 22.83 -0.04
C GLY A 244 2.99 22.36 1.35
N GLY A 245 3.58 21.26 1.84
CA GLY A 245 3.31 20.66 3.15
C GLY A 245 2.84 19.23 3.06
N ILE A 246 2.86 18.51 4.18
CA ILE A 246 2.44 17.11 4.27
C ILE A 246 1.41 16.89 5.36
N GLU A 247 0.46 16.00 5.09
CA GLU A 247 -0.62 15.61 6.02
C GLU A 247 -0.17 14.45 6.92
N SER A 248 0.64 13.53 6.40
CA SER A 248 1.16 12.40 7.17
C SER A 248 2.53 11.93 6.69
N LEU A 249 3.27 11.34 7.64
CA LEU A 249 4.57 10.74 7.42
C LEU A 249 4.57 9.29 7.94
N LEU A 250 5.04 8.36 7.11
CA LEU A 250 5.21 6.97 7.47
C LEU A 250 6.67 6.56 7.26
N ILE A 251 7.18 5.73 8.14
CA ILE A 251 8.50 5.12 8.00
C ILE A 251 8.39 3.60 8.12
N CYS A 252 9.20 2.90 7.36
CA CYS A 252 9.39 1.47 7.56
C CYS A 252 10.86 1.09 7.43
N GLY A 253 11.19 -0.06 8.00
CA GLY A 253 12.53 -0.61 7.93
C GLY A 253 12.52 -2.11 8.12
N THR A 254 13.67 -2.73 7.96
CA THR A 254 13.88 -4.18 8.07
C THR A 254 14.37 -4.61 9.43
N SER A 255 14.55 -3.67 10.35
CA SER A 255 14.86 -3.94 11.77
C SER A 255 14.29 -2.82 12.65
N ILE A 256 14.14 -3.11 13.93
CA ILE A 256 13.71 -2.13 14.95
C ILE A 256 14.71 -0.96 15.01
N GLU A 257 16.00 -1.26 14.91
CA GLU A 257 17.07 -0.27 14.97
C GLU A 257 16.99 0.70 13.79
N SER A 258 16.73 0.20 12.58
CA SER A 258 16.60 1.05 11.38
C SER A 258 15.38 1.96 11.46
N ILE A 259 14.27 1.48 12.01
CA ILE A 259 13.06 2.28 12.24
C ILE A 259 13.32 3.35 13.30
N ALA A 260 13.98 2.99 14.42
CA ALA A 260 14.33 3.93 15.48
C ALA A 260 15.35 4.99 15.03
N GLU A 261 16.32 4.61 14.18
CA GLU A 261 17.26 5.53 13.54
C GLU A 261 16.51 6.60 12.74
N MET A 262 15.59 6.19 11.86
CA MET A 262 14.77 7.11 11.06
C MET A 262 13.89 8.00 11.93
N GLU A 263 13.23 7.45 12.94
CA GLU A 263 12.40 8.22 13.87
C GLU A 263 13.23 9.31 14.56
N THR A 264 14.41 8.97 15.06
CA THR A 264 15.31 9.92 15.72
C THR A 264 15.76 11.04 14.77
N LEU A 265 16.07 10.69 13.51
CA LEU A 265 16.51 11.67 12.52
C LEU A 265 15.39 12.61 12.05
N LEU A 266 14.14 12.16 12.14
CA LEU A 266 12.95 12.95 11.77
C LEU A 266 12.40 13.74 12.97
N ALA A 267 12.76 13.38 14.20
CA ALA A 267 12.30 14.07 15.40
C ALA A 267 12.64 15.57 15.35
N GLY A 268 11.66 16.41 15.64
CA GLY A 268 11.78 17.88 15.58
C GLY A 268 11.87 18.49 14.17
N LYS A 269 11.82 17.65 13.12
CA LYS A 269 11.83 18.10 11.73
C LYS A 269 10.47 17.99 11.03
N TYR A 270 9.54 17.31 11.69
CA TYR A 270 8.16 17.15 11.29
C TYR A 270 7.25 17.32 12.51
N GLU A 271 6.23 18.16 12.39
CA GLU A 271 5.32 18.51 13.50
C GLU A 271 4.13 17.55 13.67
N GLY A 272 3.99 16.57 12.80
CA GLY A 272 2.89 15.60 12.81
C GLY A 272 3.27 14.26 13.43
N MET A 273 2.31 13.35 13.44
CA MET A 273 2.52 11.97 13.88
C MET A 273 3.32 11.18 12.82
N ILE A 274 4.45 10.62 13.22
CA ILE A 274 5.19 9.66 12.42
C ILE A 274 4.64 8.26 12.70
N ARG A 275 4.05 7.64 11.68
CA ARG A 275 3.60 6.24 11.76
C ARG A 275 4.75 5.32 11.38
N LYS A 276 4.80 4.16 12.06
CA LYS A 276 5.90 3.19 11.90
C LYS A 276 5.37 1.81 11.59
N THR A 277 6.05 1.10 10.70
CA THR A 277 5.78 -0.31 10.43
C THR A 277 7.06 -1.04 10.01
N TRP A 278 6.99 -2.36 9.93
CA TRP A 278 8.01 -3.16 9.28
C TRP A 278 7.85 -3.09 7.76
N LEU A 279 8.96 -3.11 7.05
CA LEU A 279 8.95 -3.49 5.64
C LEU A 279 8.65 -4.99 5.56
N GLY A 280 7.52 -5.35 4.96
CA GLY A 280 7.00 -6.72 4.97
C GLY A 280 7.83 -7.70 4.14
N PRO A 281 7.71 -9.02 4.40
CA PRO A 281 8.43 -10.06 3.70
C PRO A 281 8.23 -10.06 2.18
N THR A 282 7.02 -9.77 1.69
CA THR A 282 6.73 -9.70 0.23
C THR A 282 7.61 -8.66 -0.46
N ILE A 283 7.73 -7.48 0.11
CA ILE A 283 8.59 -6.42 -0.43
C ILE A 283 10.05 -6.77 -0.18
N GLY A 284 10.38 -7.22 1.04
CA GLY A 284 11.75 -7.53 1.47
C GLY A 284 12.44 -8.63 0.67
N ALA A 285 11.73 -9.66 0.23
CA ALA A 285 12.30 -10.72 -0.60
C ALA A 285 12.80 -10.19 -1.97
N ASN A 286 12.19 -9.10 -2.45
CA ASN A 286 12.53 -8.46 -3.72
C ASN A 286 13.50 -7.29 -3.60
N LEU A 287 13.43 -6.52 -2.49
CA LEU A 287 14.30 -5.36 -2.24
C LEU A 287 15.53 -5.69 -1.39
N GLY A 288 15.47 -6.76 -0.57
CA GLY A 288 16.44 -7.00 0.48
C GLY A 288 16.27 -6.03 1.67
N PRO A 289 17.30 -5.91 2.52
CA PRO A 289 17.31 -4.95 3.61
C PRO A 289 17.16 -3.50 3.08
N ALA A 290 16.24 -2.75 3.66
CA ALA A 290 15.91 -1.41 3.22
C ALA A 290 15.31 -0.56 4.34
N ILE A 291 15.31 0.76 4.14
CA ILE A 291 14.60 1.76 4.94
C ILE A 291 13.82 2.65 3.98
N ALA A 292 12.57 2.92 4.29
CA ALA A 292 11.73 3.79 3.47
C ALA A 292 10.99 4.84 4.30
N VAL A 293 10.68 5.93 3.63
CA VAL A 293 9.80 6.99 4.10
C VAL A 293 8.73 7.25 3.03
N ALA A 294 7.49 7.31 3.46
CA ALA A 294 6.38 7.77 2.63
C ALA A 294 5.81 9.05 3.24
N LEU A 295 5.55 10.01 2.41
CA LEU A 295 4.88 11.23 2.78
C LEU A 295 3.63 11.42 1.91
N MET A 296 2.56 11.88 2.54
CA MET A 296 1.34 12.24 1.85
C MET A 296 1.22 13.77 1.85
N ALA A 297 1.24 14.35 0.65
CA ALA A 297 1.07 15.79 0.49
C ALA A 297 -0.28 16.25 1.05
N ALA A 298 -0.30 17.43 1.67
CA ALA A 298 -1.54 18.06 2.09
C ALA A 298 -2.46 18.34 0.89
N GLU A 299 -3.76 18.32 1.12
CA GLU A 299 -4.69 18.82 0.11
C GLU A 299 -4.44 20.32 -0.08
N SER A 300 -4.15 20.74 -1.30
CA SER A 300 -4.14 22.16 -1.62
C SER A 300 -5.50 22.75 -1.23
N PRO A 301 -5.57 23.89 -0.52
CA PRO A 301 -6.84 24.55 -0.30
C PRO A 301 -7.49 24.80 -1.67
N PRO A 302 -8.82 24.63 -1.80
CA PRO A 302 -9.49 24.88 -3.06
C PRO A 302 -9.11 26.27 -3.53
N SER A 303 -8.55 26.37 -4.73
CA SER A 303 -8.33 27.66 -5.37
C SER A 303 -9.72 28.29 -5.65
N TRP A 304 -10.13 29.20 -4.80
CA TRP A 304 -11.29 30.05 -5.09
C TRP A 304 -10.90 30.99 -6.25
N PRO A 305 -11.74 31.10 -7.26
CA PRO A 305 -11.50 32.05 -8.36
C PRO A 305 -11.52 33.50 -7.87
#